data_d7c25c380175c5b69df2af84d8a51a9e
#
_entry.id   d7c25c380175c5b69df2af84d8a51a9e
#
_cell.length_a   1.000
_cell.length_b   1.000
_cell.length_c   1.000
_cell.angle_alpha   90.00
_cell.angle_beta   90.00
_cell.angle_gamma   90.00
#
_symmetry.space_group_name_H-M   'P 1'
#
loop_
_entity.id
_entity.type
_entity.pdbx_description
1 polymer ?
#
loop_
_entity_poly.entity_id
_entity_poly.type
_entity_poly.pdbx_seq_one_letter_code
_entity_poly.pdbx_strand_id
1 'polypeptide(L)'
;MGKRWKIVITIVGALFTIAAVGVWWFMHRFSAETSVMTPAPTGLVVDQVYAIKDEFVNMYLVGDGDRYIAIDAGKDLSVVQNELSKLGVDPKQVEAVLLTHTDMDHVAALPLFRHATIYLAREEEDMLTGKQQKVPFYSNSMPRNDYTPLNDGQLLTIGGLKVACILTPGHTSGSMCFQVNDKYLFTGDILSLKEGKVGPSVAFFDMDHAKATEAIRRVTELPHVPHLFSAHHGYSANYPAAVRDWNVAHPDAP
;
A
#
# COMPACT_ATOMS: atom_id res chain seq x y z
N MET A 1 -50.57 19.90 -5.06
CA MET A 1 -49.30 19.83 -4.32
C MET A 1 -48.93 21.25 -3.88
N GLY A 2 -48.89 21.51 -2.55
CA GLY A 2 -48.67 22.83 -2.01
C GLY A 2 -47.27 23.38 -2.31
N LYS A 3 -47.09 24.71 -2.32
CA LYS A 3 -45.80 25.40 -2.61
C LYS A 3 -44.65 24.83 -1.75
N ARG A 4 -44.91 24.53 -0.48
CA ARG A 4 -43.87 23.92 0.41
C ARG A 4 -43.39 22.56 -0.06
N TRP A 5 -44.28 21.71 -0.57
CA TRP A 5 -43.93 20.38 -1.08
C TRP A 5 -43.10 20.43 -2.35
N LYS A 6 -43.35 21.38 -3.26
CA LYS A 6 -42.52 21.64 -4.44
C LYS A 6 -41.12 22.07 -4.04
N ILE A 7 -40.96 22.95 -3.06
CA ILE A 7 -39.65 23.37 -2.55
C ILE A 7 -38.86 22.16 -2.00
N VAL A 8 -39.52 21.33 -1.19
CA VAL A 8 -38.85 20.12 -0.63
C VAL A 8 -38.35 19.19 -1.74
N ILE A 9 -39.18 18.90 -2.73
CA ILE A 9 -38.79 18.05 -3.88
C ILE A 9 -37.62 18.65 -4.64
N THR A 10 -37.63 19.97 -4.88
CA THR A 10 -36.53 20.65 -5.57
C THR A 10 -35.22 20.56 -4.79
N ILE A 11 -35.25 20.76 -3.47
CA ILE A 11 -34.06 20.64 -2.61
C ILE A 11 -33.54 19.21 -2.60
N VAL A 12 -34.42 18.22 -2.42
CA VAL A 12 -34.03 16.80 -2.43
C VAL A 12 -33.43 16.41 -3.79
N GLY A 13 -34.05 16.86 -4.90
CA GLY A 13 -33.53 16.63 -6.24
C GLY A 13 -32.13 17.27 -6.45
N ALA A 14 -31.94 18.50 -5.97
CA ALA A 14 -30.65 19.18 -6.05
C ALA A 14 -29.57 18.45 -5.22
N LEU A 15 -29.89 18.02 -4.00
CA LEU A 15 -28.96 17.27 -3.16
C LEU A 15 -28.57 15.91 -3.80
N PHE A 16 -29.56 15.22 -4.38
CA PHE A 16 -29.30 13.97 -5.11
C PHE A 16 -28.39 14.19 -6.32
N THR A 17 -28.63 15.27 -7.08
CA THR A 17 -27.78 15.62 -8.24
C THR A 17 -26.35 15.93 -7.80
N ILE A 18 -26.17 16.73 -6.73
CA ILE A 18 -24.86 17.05 -6.17
C ILE A 18 -24.13 15.77 -5.74
N ALA A 19 -24.81 14.87 -5.03
CA ALA A 19 -24.23 13.59 -4.62
C ALA A 19 -23.83 12.73 -5.83
N ALA A 20 -24.69 12.62 -6.84
CA ALA A 20 -24.41 11.86 -8.06
C ALA A 20 -23.19 12.42 -8.83
N VAL A 21 -23.10 13.75 -8.97
CA VAL A 21 -21.94 14.42 -9.57
C VAL A 21 -20.68 14.16 -8.75
N GLY A 22 -20.75 14.23 -7.42
CA GLY A 22 -19.63 13.94 -6.53
C GLY A 22 -19.11 12.50 -6.68
N VAL A 23 -20.02 11.52 -6.71
CA VAL A 23 -19.69 10.11 -6.96
C VAL A 23 -19.07 9.92 -8.34
N TRP A 24 -19.68 10.50 -9.37
CA TRP A 24 -19.14 10.42 -10.74
C TRP A 24 -17.74 11.02 -10.82
N TRP A 25 -17.52 12.20 -10.25
CA TRP A 25 -16.20 12.86 -10.21
C TRP A 25 -15.18 11.99 -9.49
N PHE A 26 -15.54 11.43 -8.33
CA PHE A 26 -14.67 10.53 -7.56
C PHE A 26 -14.28 9.30 -8.38
N MET A 27 -15.26 8.61 -8.98
CA MET A 27 -15.01 7.41 -9.80
C MET A 27 -14.16 7.73 -11.04
N HIS A 28 -14.41 8.88 -11.69
CA HIS A 28 -13.62 9.32 -12.83
C HIS A 28 -12.16 9.60 -12.40
N ARG A 29 -11.98 10.30 -11.28
CA ARG A 29 -10.66 10.61 -10.74
C ARG A 29 -9.92 9.33 -10.32
N PHE A 30 -10.59 8.45 -9.59
CA PHE A 30 -10.06 7.15 -9.20
C PHE A 30 -9.58 6.34 -10.43
N SER A 31 -10.43 6.21 -11.44
CA SER A 31 -10.09 5.51 -12.69
C SER A 31 -8.91 6.15 -13.42
N ALA A 32 -8.84 7.47 -13.47
CA ALA A 32 -7.74 8.19 -14.10
C ALA A 32 -6.40 7.93 -13.40
N GLU A 33 -6.36 7.98 -12.06
CA GLU A 33 -5.14 7.75 -11.29
C GLU A 33 -4.70 6.28 -11.34
N THR A 34 -5.64 5.32 -11.24
CA THR A 34 -5.28 3.89 -11.30
C THR A 34 -4.87 3.43 -12.70
N SER A 35 -5.37 4.08 -13.76
CA SER A 35 -5.04 3.73 -15.15
C SER A 35 -3.57 3.95 -15.54
N VAL A 36 -2.87 4.81 -14.80
CA VAL A 36 -1.44 5.12 -15.04
C VAL A 36 -0.51 4.32 -14.12
N MET A 37 -1.07 3.50 -13.24
CA MET A 37 -0.30 2.59 -12.40
C MET A 37 0.26 1.43 -13.21
N THR A 38 1.49 1.05 -12.94
CA THR A 38 2.24 0.05 -13.71
C THR A 38 2.84 -1.02 -12.80
N PRO A 39 2.00 -1.82 -12.11
CA PRO A 39 2.51 -2.90 -11.26
C PRO A 39 3.32 -3.91 -12.08
N ALA A 40 4.33 -4.51 -11.46
CA ALA A 40 5.12 -5.57 -12.06
C ALA A 40 4.25 -6.80 -12.37
N PRO A 41 4.51 -7.50 -13.48
CA PRO A 41 3.80 -8.75 -13.77
C PRO A 41 4.10 -9.81 -12.70
N THR A 42 3.17 -10.74 -12.51
CA THR A 42 3.38 -11.87 -11.60
C THR A 42 4.59 -12.70 -12.02
N GLY A 43 5.50 -12.95 -11.08
CA GLY A 43 6.70 -13.75 -11.31
C GLY A 43 7.85 -13.39 -10.39
N LEU A 44 8.96 -14.09 -10.59
CA LEU A 44 10.23 -13.78 -9.93
C LEU A 44 10.74 -12.43 -10.46
N VAL A 45 10.97 -11.49 -9.54
CA VAL A 45 11.45 -10.14 -9.87
C VAL A 45 12.97 -10.06 -9.73
N VAL A 46 13.48 -10.47 -8.59
CA VAL A 46 14.91 -10.48 -8.31
C VAL A 46 15.19 -11.47 -7.17
N ASP A 47 16.24 -12.25 -7.29
CA ASP A 47 16.69 -13.25 -6.30
C ASP A 47 15.55 -14.16 -5.82
N GLN A 48 15.00 -13.87 -4.64
CA GLN A 48 13.90 -14.63 -3.99
C GLN A 48 12.65 -13.78 -3.79
N VAL A 49 12.55 -12.63 -4.46
CA VAL A 49 11.38 -11.74 -4.39
C VAL A 49 10.49 -11.97 -5.60
N TYR A 50 9.24 -12.28 -5.33
CA TYR A 50 8.19 -12.47 -6.33
C TYR A 50 7.18 -11.32 -6.23
N ALA A 51 6.77 -10.77 -7.37
CA ALA A 51 5.60 -9.91 -7.45
C ALA A 51 4.37 -10.76 -7.74
N ILE A 52 3.26 -10.41 -7.12
CA ILE A 52 1.92 -10.92 -7.40
C ILE A 52 1.11 -9.74 -7.88
N LYS A 53 0.73 -9.75 -9.16
CA LYS A 53 -0.04 -8.65 -9.74
C LYS A 53 -1.53 -8.86 -9.52
N ASP A 54 -2.19 -7.83 -8.99
CA ASP A 54 -3.65 -7.79 -8.81
C ASP A 54 -4.19 -6.46 -9.35
N GLU A 55 -4.61 -6.45 -10.61
CA GLU A 55 -5.01 -5.26 -11.38
C GLU A 55 -3.93 -4.17 -11.38
N PHE A 56 -4.10 -3.14 -10.56
CA PHE A 56 -3.23 -1.97 -10.46
C PHE A 56 -2.30 -2.00 -9.24
N VAL A 57 -2.31 -3.09 -8.45
CA VAL A 57 -1.49 -3.24 -7.24
C VAL A 57 -0.63 -4.51 -7.31
N ASN A 58 0.51 -4.50 -6.64
CA ASN A 58 1.30 -5.68 -6.31
C ASN A 58 1.24 -5.95 -4.81
N MET A 59 1.06 -7.20 -4.43
CA MET A 59 1.68 -7.74 -3.23
C MET A 59 3.01 -8.40 -3.60
N TYR A 60 3.90 -8.58 -2.62
CA TYR A 60 5.17 -9.24 -2.85
C TYR A 60 5.37 -10.43 -1.91
N LEU A 61 6.09 -11.44 -2.38
CA LEU A 61 6.57 -12.53 -1.55
C LEU A 61 8.10 -12.46 -1.49
N VAL A 62 8.66 -12.67 -0.29
CA VAL A 62 10.10 -12.86 -0.12
C VAL A 62 10.32 -14.28 0.38
N GLY A 63 11.04 -15.08 -0.39
CA GLY A 63 11.30 -16.49 -0.09
C GLY A 63 12.36 -16.69 0.98
N ASP A 64 12.19 -17.73 1.80
CA ASP A 64 13.16 -18.26 2.74
C ASP A 64 13.08 -19.81 2.71
N GLY A 65 13.85 -20.42 1.81
CA GLY A 65 13.73 -21.84 1.52
C GLY A 65 12.39 -22.18 0.88
N ASP A 66 11.58 -23.00 1.55
CA ASP A 66 10.23 -23.39 1.14
C ASP A 66 9.12 -22.56 1.79
N ARG A 67 9.50 -21.48 2.48
CA ARG A 67 8.61 -20.55 3.18
C ARG A 67 8.70 -19.15 2.60
N TYR A 68 7.72 -18.33 2.92
CA TYR A 68 7.63 -16.94 2.45
C TYR A 68 7.18 -16.02 3.57
N ILE A 69 7.59 -14.76 3.48
CA ILE A 69 6.84 -13.64 4.05
C ILE A 69 6.15 -12.90 2.91
N ALA A 70 4.96 -12.37 3.17
CA ALA A 70 4.23 -11.52 2.24
C ALA A 70 4.32 -10.06 2.69
N ILE A 71 4.44 -9.16 1.72
CA ILE A 71 4.24 -7.73 1.91
C ILE A 71 2.91 -7.38 1.24
N ASP A 72 1.95 -6.97 2.06
CA ASP A 72 0.54 -6.78 1.71
C ASP A 72 -0.18 -8.08 1.28
N ALA A 73 -1.45 -7.97 0.90
CA ALA A 73 -2.29 -9.13 0.56
C ALA A 73 -3.18 -8.91 -0.68
N GLY A 74 -2.95 -7.83 -1.45
CA GLY A 74 -3.69 -7.57 -2.68
C GLY A 74 -5.15 -7.14 -2.49
N LYS A 75 -5.83 -6.94 -3.60
CA LYS A 75 -7.17 -6.35 -3.75
C LYS A 75 -8.29 -7.39 -3.90
N ASP A 76 -8.01 -8.50 -4.57
CA ASP A 76 -8.98 -9.55 -4.86
C ASP A 76 -8.44 -10.94 -4.50
N LEU A 77 -9.15 -11.61 -3.60
CA LEU A 77 -8.79 -12.94 -3.10
C LEU A 77 -8.64 -13.97 -4.23
N SER A 78 -9.53 -13.94 -5.21
CA SER A 78 -9.55 -14.92 -6.30
C SER A 78 -8.38 -14.68 -7.27
N VAL A 79 -8.07 -13.43 -7.54
CA VAL A 79 -6.91 -13.05 -8.37
C VAL A 79 -5.63 -13.47 -7.68
N VAL A 80 -5.42 -13.08 -6.42
CA VAL A 80 -4.22 -13.45 -5.65
C VAL A 80 -4.07 -14.97 -5.57
N GLN A 81 -5.14 -15.72 -5.28
CA GLN A 81 -5.11 -17.18 -5.24
C GLN A 81 -4.68 -17.79 -6.59
N ASN A 82 -5.21 -17.29 -7.70
CA ASN A 82 -4.84 -17.74 -9.04
C ASN A 82 -3.37 -17.43 -9.36
N GLU A 83 -2.90 -16.24 -9.03
CA GLU A 83 -1.52 -15.83 -9.28
C GLU A 83 -0.52 -16.65 -8.44
N LEU A 84 -0.82 -16.91 -7.16
CA LEU A 84 -0.03 -17.81 -6.31
C LEU A 84 0.03 -19.23 -6.89
N SER A 85 -1.12 -19.73 -7.39
CA SER A 85 -1.19 -21.06 -8.02
C SER A 85 -0.32 -21.17 -9.26
N LYS A 86 -0.22 -20.11 -10.09
CA LYS A 86 0.68 -20.07 -11.26
C LYS A 86 2.15 -20.19 -10.87
N LEU A 87 2.52 -19.67 -9.70
CA LEU A 87 3.87 -19.77 -9.14
C LEU A 87 4.13 -21.09 -8.40
N GLY A 88 3.10 -21.92 -8.22
CA GLY A 88 3.20 -23.14 -7.41
C GLY A 88 3.33 -22.87 -5.91
N VAL A 89 2.93 -21.70 -5.44
CA VAL A 89 3.00 -21.31 -4.02
C VAL A 89 1.68 -21.65 -3.33
N ASP A 90 1.73 -22.50 -2.31
CA ASP A 90 0.61 -22.73 -1.39
C ASP A 90 0.55 -21.56 -0.39
N PRO A 91 -0.60 -20.89 -0.21
CA PRO A 91 -0.75 -19.86 0.82
C PRO A 91 -0.35 -20.28 2.24
N LYS A 92 -0.35 -21.58 2.54
CA LYS A 92 0.12 -22.12 3.82
C LYS A 92 1.63 -21.99 4.03
N GLN A 93 2.39 -21.78 2.97
CA GLN A 93 3.83 -21.53 3.03
C GLN A 93 4.17 -20.10 3.45
N VAL A 94 3.18 -19.21 3.49
CA VAL A 94 3.35 -17.82 3.96
C VAL A 94 3.26 -17.83 5.49
N GLU A 95 4.37 -17.53 6.15
CA GLU A 95 4.47 -17.52 7.63
C GLU A 95 4.03 -16.20 8.24
N ALA A 96 4.22 -15.11 7.50
CA ALA A 96 3.86 -13.76 7.93
C ALA A 96 3.35 -12.92 6.78
N VAL A 97 2.41 -12.01 7.09
CA VAL A 97 1.98 -10.91 6.22
C VAL A 97 2.32 -9.60 6.93
N LEU A 98 3.17 -8.80 6.30
CA LEU A 98 3.56 -7.47 6.75
C LEU A 98 2.73 -6.45 5.98
N LEU A 99 1.77 -5.82 6.63
CA LEU A 99 0.90 -4.85 6.00
C LEU A 99 1.53 -3.47 6.01
N THR A 100 1.67 -2.88 4.82
CA THR A 100 2.17 -1.50 4.70
C THR A 100 1.12 -0.52 5.24
N HIS A 101 -0.16 -0.79 5.01
CA HIS A 101 -1.31 -0.03 5.54
C HIS A 101 -2.61 -0.83 5.33
N THR A 102 -3.77 -0.22 5.65
CA THR A 102 -5.06 -0.94 5.63
C THR A 102 -6.01 -0.53 4.51
N ASP A 103 -5.55 0.07 3.43
CA ASP A 103 -6.40 0.30 2.27
C ASP A 103 -6.81 -1.05 1.65
N MET A 104 -8.00 -1.08 1.04
CA MET A 104 -8.66 -2.32 0.64
C MET A 104 -7.83 -3.17 -0.33
N ASP A 105 -7.07 -2.53 -1.20
CA ASP A 105 -6.22 -3.21 -2.19
C ASP A 105 -4.90 -3.76 -1.61
N HIS A 106 -4.68 -3.61 -0.30
CA HIS A 106 -3.55 -4.18 0.43
C HIS A 106 -3.95 -5.27 1.41
N VAL A 107 -5.26 -5.42 1.71
CA VAL A 107 -5.71 -6.33 2.78
C VAL A 107 -6.75 -7.35 2.34
N ALA A 108 -7.34 -7.23 1.15
CA ALA A 108 -8.55 -7.97 0.80
C ALA A 108 -8.35 -9.49 0.73
N ALA A 109 -7.18 -9.97 0.31
CA ALA A 109 -6.91 -11.41 0.23
C ALA A 109 -6.29 -12.00 1.51
N LEU A 110 -6.26 -11.29 2.64
CA LEU A 110 -5.83 -11.83 3.94
C LEU A 110 -6.46 -13.17 4.32
N PRO A 111 -7.73 -13.49 3.99
CA PRO A 111 -8.31 -14.79 4.27
C PRO A 111 -7.59 -15.99 3.65
N LEU A 112 -6.74 -15.80 2.63
CA LEU A 112 -5.91 -16.86 2.06
C LEU A 112 -4.82 -17.31 3.04
N PHE A 113 -4.26 -16.38 3.80
CA PHE A 113 -3.08 -16.58 4.65
C PHE A 113 -3.47 -16.91 6.10
N ARG A 114 -4.33 -17.93 6.28
CA ARG A 114 -4.95 -18.27 7.58
C ARG A 114 -3.96 -18.62 8.68
N HIS A 115 -2.78 -19.12 8.31
CA HIS A 115 -1.74 -19.58 9.25
C HIS A 115 -0.66 -18.51 9.47
N ALA A 116 -0.64 -17.47 8.64
CA ALA A 116 0.33 -16.41 8.76
C ALA A 116 0.05 -15.49 9.96
N THR A 117 1.10 -15.07 10.63
CA THR A 117 1.03 -13.95 11.57
C THR A 117 0.89 -12.65 10.77
N ILE A 118 -0.11 -11.83 11.10
CA ILE A 118 -0.27 -10.52 10.49
C ILE A 118 0.44 -9.49 11.34
N TYR A 119 1.21 -8.62 10.71
CA TYR A 119 1.87 -7.48 11.33
C TYR A 119 1.33 -6.18 10.73
N LEU A 120 1.10 -5.19 11.58
CA LEU A 120 0.54 -3.90 11.20
C LEU A 120 1.10 -2.80 12.10
N ALA A 121 1.37 -1.63 11.56
CA ALA A 121 1.79 -0.49 12.38
C ALA A 121 0.73 -0.15 13.43
N ARG A 122 1.16 0.16 14.66
CA ARG A 122 0.26 0.54 15.75
C ARG A 122 -0.59 1.76 15.41
N GLU A 123 -0.01 2.71 14.71
CA GLU A 123 -0.64 3.95 14.28
C GLU A 123 -1.76 3.72 13.26
N GLU A 124 -1.76 2.56 12.60
CA GLU A 124 -2.79 2.19 11.63
C GLU A 124 -4.11 1.75 12.31
N GLU A 125 -4.09 1.47 13.61
CA GLU A 125 -5.31 1.22 14.40
C GLU A 125 -6.28 2.40 14.36
N ASP A 126 -5.77 3.63 14.21
CA ASP A 126 -6.60 4.83 14.08
C ASP A 126 -7.45 4.80 12.80
N MET A 127 -6.98 4.17 11.73
CA MET A 127 -7.73 3.97 10.49
C MET A 127 -8.84 2.92 10.67
N LEU A 128 -8.53 1.81 11.33
CA LEU A 128 -9.47 0.71 11.57
C LEU A 128 -10.58 1.09 12.56
N THR A 129 -10.25 1.91 13.55
CA THR A 129 -11.23 2.36 14.58
C THR A 129 -12.03 3.58 14.14
N GLY A 130 -11.68 4.19 12.99
CA GLY A 130 -12.33 5.39 12.48
C GLY A 130 -11.96 6.67 13.24
N LYS A 131 -10.94 6.63 14.10
CA LYS A 131 -10.39 7.82 14.77
C LYS A 131 -9.71 8.74 13.75
N GLN A 132 -9.13 8.15 12.70
CA GLN A 132 -8.68 8.85 11.50
C GLN A 132 -9.34 8.23 10.26
N GLN A 133 -9.63 9.05 9.25
CA GLN A 133 -10.36 8.64 8.05
C GLN A 133 -9.85 9.41 6.83
N LYS A 134 -9.61 8.72 5.71
CA LYS A 134 -9.33 9.36 4.40
C LYS A 134 -10.60 10.00 3.82
N VAL A 135 -11.73 9.35 4.00
CA VAL A 135 -13.03 9.79 3.50
C VAL A 135 -13.97 9.95 4.70
N PRO A 136 -14.67 11.09 4.84
CA PRO A 136 -15.60 11.29 5.94
C PRO A 136 -16.60 10.12 6.06
N PHE A 137 -16.83 9.65 7.28
CA PHE A 137 -17.75 8.54 7.63
C PHE A 137 -17.35 7.17 7.08
N TYR A 138 -16.14 7.01 6.55
CA TYR A 138 -15.63 5.74 6.09
C TYR A 138 -14.35 5.37 6.86
N SER A 139 -14.38 4.26 7.57
CA SER A 139 -13.20 3.70 8.26
C SER A 139 -12.63 2.55 7.44
N ASN A 140 -11.32 2.42 7.44
CA ASN A 140 -10.67 1.26 6.85
C ASN A 140 -11.13 0.00 7.59
N SER A 141 -11.11 -1.12 6.91
CA SER A 141 -11.45 -2.41 7.49
C SER A 141 -10.62 -3.51 6.85
N MET A 142 -10.30 -4.54 7.60
CA MET A 142 -9.62 -5.70 7.05
C MET A 142 -10.35 -6.99 7.44
N PRO A 143 -10.26 -8.06 6.60
CA PRO A 143 -10.98 -9.32 6.82
C PRO A 143 -10.50 -10.11 8.04
N ARG A 144 -9.32 -9.80 8.58
CA ARG A 144 -8.73 -10.41 9.78
C ARG A 144 -8.29 -9.31 10.73
N ASN A 145 -8.65 -9.45 12.02
CA ASN A 145 -8.33 -8.48 13.07
C ASN A 145 -7.34 -9.02 14.11
N ASP A 146 -6.76 -10.20 13.86
CA ASP A 146 -5.75 -10.86 14.68
C ASP A 146 -4.35 -10.48 14.19
N TYR A 147 -3.92 -9.26 14.47
CA TYR A 147 -2.61 -8.77 14.08
C TYR A 147 -1.71 -8.43 15.28
N THR A 148 -0.42 -8.47 15.05
CA THR A 148 0.62 -8.02 15.99
C THR A 148 1.01 -6.58 15.64
N PRO A 149 0.83 -5.62 16.56
CA PRO A 149 1.18 -4.23 16.29
C PRO A 149 2.70 -4.02 16.24
N LEU A 150 3.16 -3.25 15.26
CA LEU A 150 4.55 -2.85 15.08
C LEU A 150 4.78 -1.42 15.55
N ASN A 151 5.99 -1.15 16.00
CA ASN A 151 6.46 0.20 16.30
C ASN A 151 7.51 0.63 15.28
N ASP A 152 7.69 1.95 15.15
CA ASP A 152 8.76 2.50 14.33
C ASP A 152 10.15 2.03 14.80
N GLY A 153 11.02 1.70 13.84
CA GLY A 153 12.38 1.20 14.09
C GLY A 153 12.43 -0.22 14.65
N GLN A 154 11.28 -0.92 14.77
CA GLN A 154 11.27 -2.31 15.25
C GLN A 154 11.98 -3.22 14.26
N LEU A 155 12.78 -4.16 14.81
CA LEU A 155 13.42 -5.22 14.05
C LEU A 155 12.71 -6.55 14.32
N LEU A 156 12.37 -7.27 13.25
CA LEU A 156 11.82 -8.62 13.32
C LEU A 156 12.82 -9.62 12.74
N THR A 157 12.72 -10.84 13.21
CA THR A 157 13.33 -12.01 12.54
C THR A 157 12.22 -13.02 12.30
N ILE A 158 11.95 -13.34 11.05
CA ILE A 158 10.90 -14.29 10.63
C ILE A 158 11.58 -15.34 9.77
N GLY A 159 11.66 -16.58 10.26
CA GLY A 159 12.56 -17.58 9.65
C GLY A 159 13.99 -17.06 9.62
N GLY A 160 14.63 -17.09 8.45
CA GLY A 160 15.96 -16.52 8.20
C GLY A 160 15.96 -15.05 7.74
N LEU A 161 14.80 -14.40 7.65
CA LEU A 161 14.67 -13.04 7.13
C LEU A 161 14.70 -12.02 8.27
N LYS A 162 15.54 -10.99 8.13
CA LYS A 162 15.57 -9.82 9.00
C LYS A 162 14.73 -8.70 8.37
N VAL A 163 13.83 -8.12 9.14
CA VAL A 163 12.93 -7.06 8.67
C VAL A 163 13.06 -5.85 9.58
N ALA A 164 13.41 -4.70 9.02
CA ALA A 164 13.32 -3.41 9.70
C ALA A 164 12.00 -2.72 9.33
N CYS A 165 11.28 -2.28 10.35
CA CYS A 165 9.99 -1.59 10.23
C CYS A 165 10.24 -0.09 10.28
N ILE A 166 9.81 0.65 9.28
CA ILE A 166 10.07 2.09 9.11
C ILE A 166 8.72 2.79 8.95
N LEU A 167 8.28 3.49 9.99
CA LEU A 167 7.02 4.24 9.94
C LEU A 167 7.14 5.43 8.98
N THR A 168 6.22 5.53 8.03
CA THR A 168 6.22 6.52 6.94
C THR A 168 4.82 7.10 6.77
N PRO A 169 4.31 7.88 7.76
CA PRO A 169 2.94 8.38 7.76
C PRO A 169 2.72 9.41 6.66
N GLY A 170 1.48 9.51 6.19
CA GLY A 170 1.05 10.50 5.20
C GLY A 170 0.03 9.94 4.23
N HIS A 171 0.31 8.82 3.59
CA HIS A 171 -0.69 8.09 2.81
C HIS A 171 -1.83 7.58 3.72
N THR A 172 -1.47 6.87 4.80
CA THR A 172 -2.30 6.68 5.99
C THR A 172 -1.55 7.15 7.23
N SER A 173 -2.21 7.14 8.40
CA SER A 173 -1.57 7.47 9.68
C SER A 173 -0.48 6.49 10.08
N GLY A 174 -0.63 5.22 9.71
CA GLY A 174 0.28 4.14 10.06
C GLY A 174 0.98 3.51 8.86
N SER A 175 1.07 4.19 7.71
CA SER A 175 1.84 3.68 6.57
C SER A 175 3.26 3.32 7.00
N MET A 176 3.70 2.13 6.60
CA MET A 176 4.98 1.56 7.03
C MET A 176 5.73 0.95 5.84
N CYS A 177 7.00 1.24 5.74
CA CYS A 177 7.91 0.57 4.83
C CYS A 177 8.60 -0.60 5.53
N PHE A 178 8.96 -1.61 4.76
CA PHE A 178 9.70 -2.77 5.26
C PHE A 178 11.00 -2.95 4.49
N GLN A 179 12.12 -2.94 5.22
CA GLN A 179 13.42 -3.27 4.64
C GLN A 179 13.79 -4.70 5.04
N VAL A 180 13.91 -5.60 4.06
CA VAL A 180 14.21 -7.02 4.28
C VAL A 180 15.67 -7.29 3.94
N ASN A 181 16.41 -7.90 4.89
CA ASN A 181 17.81 -8.30 4.77
C ASN A 181 18.76 -7.18 4.33
N ASP A 182 18.49 -5.93 4.70
CA ASP A 182 19.21 -4.72 4.25
C ASP A 182 19.32 -4.60 2.71
N LYS A 183 18.46 -5.30 1.97
CA LYS A 183 18.57 -5.46 0.53
C LYS A 183 17.31 -5.06 -0.24
N TYR A 184 16.14 -5.34 0.30
CA TYR A 184 14.84 -5.14 -0.36
C TYR A 184 14.01 -4.15 0.42
N LEU A 185 13.70 -3.00 -0.16
CA LEU A 185 12.85 -1.97 0.45
C LEU A 185 11.47 -1.97 -0.20
N PHE A 186 10.46 -2.28 0.57
CA PHE A 186 9.05 -2.26 0.17
C PHE A 186 8.39 -1.02 0.76
N THR A 187 7.83 -0.18 -0.08
CA THR A 187 7.39 1.16 0.31
C THR A 187 5.87 1.32 0.38
N GLY A 188 5.11 0.30 -0.02
CA GLY A 188 3.67 0.47 -0.18
C GLY A 188 3.37 1.65 -1.11
N ASP A 189 2.56 2.57 -0.63
CA ASP A 189 1.98 3.68 -1.39
C ASP A 189 2.61 5.05 -1.13
N ILE A 190 3.66 5.11 -0.30
CA ILE A 190 4.24 6.42 0.06
C ILE A 190 4.93 7.12 -1.10
N LEU A 191 5.30 6.40 -2.15
CA LEU A 191 5.98 6.95 -3.32
C LEU A 191 5.52 6.30 -4.62
N SER A 192 5.67 7.00 -5.72
CA SER A 192 5.61 6.43 -7.06
C SER A 192 7.00 6.05 -7.57
N LEU A 193 7.04 5.08 -8.48
CA LEU A 193 8.28 4.64 -9.15
C LEU A 193 8.06 4.67 -10.67
N LYS A 194 7.92 5.86 -11.24
CA LYS A 194 7.66 6.04 -12.67
C LYS A 194 8.96 5.97 -13.46
N GLU A 195 9.00 5.10 -14.47
CA GLU A 195 10.22 4.90 -15.29
C GLU A 195 11.48 4.61 -14.45
N GLY A 196 11.30 3.92 -13.32
CA GLY A 196 12.37 3.60 -12.39
C GLY A 196 12.87 4.77 -11.54
N LYS A 197 12.16 5.90 -11.52
CA LYS A 197 12.50 7.09 -10.74
C LYS A 197 11.49 7.33 -9.63
N VAL A 198 11.99 7.64 -8.44
CA VAL A 198 11.15 8.02 -7.29
C VAL A 198 10.47 9.36 -7.57
N GLY A 199 9.19 9.40 -7.29
CA GLY A 199 8.35 10.57 -7.30
C GLY A 199 7.34 10.55 -6.13
N PRO A 200 6.56 11.61 -5.95
CA PRO A 200 5.56 11.66 -4.89
C PRO A 200 4.49 10.59 -5.09
N SER A 201 3.84 10.21 -4.00
CA SER A 201 2.59 9.46 -4.01
C SER A 201 1.49 10.23 -4.75
N VAL A 202 0.38 9.56 -5.01
CA VAL A 202 -0.78 10.20 -5.64
C VAL A 202 -1.55 10.98 -4.57
N ALA A 203 -1.46 12.31 -4.59
CA ALA A 203 -2.08 13.21 -3.61
C ALA A 203 -3.59 12.97 -3.41
N PHE A 204 -4.29 12.48 -4.42
CA PHE A 204 -5.71 12.12 -4.34
C PHE A 204 -6.00 11.00 -3.33
N PHE A 205 -5.03 10.11 -3.11
CA PHE A 205 -5.16 8.97 -2.20
C PHE A 205 -4.51 9.22 -0.83
N ASP A 206 -3.79 10.32 -0.64
CA ASP A 206 -3.11 10.60 0.63
C ASP A 206 -4.04 11.27 1.64
N MET A 207 -3.91 10.92 2.90
CA MET A 207 -4.53 11.66 4.00
C MET A 207 -3.84 13.01 4.21
N ASP A 208 -2.52 13.03 4.13
CA ASP A 208 -1.66 14.19 4.31
C ASP A 208 -0.49 14.10 3.32
N HIS A 209 -0.67 14.70 2.16
CA HIS A 209 0.32 14.63 1.09
C HIS A 209 1.66 15.28 1.46
N ALA A 210 1.64 16.30 2.31
CA ALA A 210 2.89 16.93 2.78
C ALA A 210 3.69 15.97 3.65
N LYS A 211 3.03 15.26 4.58
CA LYS A 211 3.69 14.22 5.38
C LYS A 211 4.15 13.04 4.53
N ALA A 212 3.35 12.61 3.54
CA ALA A 212 3.75 11.55 2.61
C ALA A 212 5.03 11.94 1.85
N THR A 213 5.11 13.19 1.38
CA THR A 213 6.31 13.73 0.72
C THR A 213 7.52 13.76 1.66
N GLU A 214 7.34 14.19 2.91
CA GLU A 214 8.40 14.16 3.93
C GLU A 214 8.85 12.72 4.26
N ALA A 215 7.90 11.77 4.31
CA ALA A 215 8.22 10.37 4.55
C ALA A 215 9.09 9.74 3.45
N ILE A 216 8.99 10.21 2.21
CA ILE A 216 9.86 9.76 1.11
C ILE A 216 11.33 10.05 1.45
N ARG A 217 11.64 11.22 2.00
CA ARG A 217 13.01 11.56 2.40
C ARG A 217 13.61 10.52 3.35
N ARG A 218 12.82 10.10 4.35
CA ARG A 218 13.24 9.10 5.32
C ARG A 218 13.72 7.80 4.69
N VAL A 219 13.08 7.37 3.61
CA VAL A 219 13.45 6.13 2.92
C VAL A 219 14.50 6.36 1.84
N THR A 220 14.58 7.55 1.24
CA THR A 220 15.59 7.87 0.23
C THR A 220 16.98 8.14 0.82
N GLU A 221 17.06 8.35 2.13
CA GLU A 221 18.33 8.49 2.89
C GLU A 221 18.85 7.16 3.47
N LEU A 222 18.10 6.06 3.31
CA LEU A 222 18.55 4.76 3.81
C LEU A 222 19.84 4.31 3.10
N PRO A 223 20.86 3.86 3.86
CA PRO A 223 22.10 3.41 3.26
C PRO A 223 21.91 2.06 2.55
N HIS A 224 22.53 1.94 1.38
CA HIS A 224 22.81 0.65 0.71
C HIS A 224 21.62 -0.29 0.44
N VAL A 225 20.49 0.23 0.04
CA VAL A 225 19.37 -0.61 -0.45
C VAL A 225 19.50 -0.78 -1.96
N PRO A 226 19.82 -1.94 -2.50
CA PRO A 226 19.92 -2.13 -3.96
C PRO A 226 18.57 -2.17 -4.66
N HIS A 227 17.50 -2.63 -4.00
CA HIS A 227 16.21 -2.90 -4.61
C HIS A 227 15.06 -2.16 -3.93
N LEU A 228 14.25 -1.46 -4.73
CA LEU A 228 13.10 -0.68 -4.29
C LEU A 228 11.82 -1.23 -4.93
N PHE A 229 10.79 -1.49 -4.13
CA PHE A 229 9.50 -2.03 -4.56
C PHE A 229 8.37 -1.09 -4.12
N SER A 230 7.55 -0.68 -5.07
CA SER A 230 6.33 0.10 -4.84
C SER A 230 5.11 -0.75 -5.13
N ALA A 231 4.02 -0.55 -4.41
CA ALA A 231 2.82 -1.35 -4.61
C ALA A 231 2.18 -1.10 -5.99
N HIS A 232 2.25 0.11 -6.52
CA HIS A 232 1.54 0.46 -7.75
C HIS A 232 2.42 0.68 -8.99
N HIS A 233 3.75 0.71 -8.83
CA HIS A 233 4.66 1.07 -9.93
C HIS A 233 5.82 0.08 -10.11
N GLY A 234 5.65 -1.17 -9.63
CA GLY A 234 6.63 -2.23 -9.78
C GLY A 234 7.89 -2.00 -8.94
N TYR A 235 9.07 -2.21 -9.53
CA TYR A 235 10.32 -2.18 -8.78
C TYR A 235 11.47 -1.51 -9.56
N SER A 236 12.52 -1.12 -8.83
CA SER A 236 13.82 -0.73 -9.37
C SER A 236 14.93 -1.58 -8.76
N ALA A 237 15.78 -2.14 -9.61
CA ALA A 237 17.01 -2.84 -9.22
C ALA A 237 18.20 -1.88 -9.00
N ASN A 238 17.98 -0.58 -9.08
CA ASN A 238 19.01 0.44 -8.95
C ASN A 238 18.48 1.59 -8.09
N TYR A 239 18.37 1.33 -6.79
CA TYR A 239 17.91 2.32 -5.82
C TYR A 239 18.69 3.66 -5.90
N PRO A 240 20.06 3.69 -5.95
CA PRO A 240 20.77 4.96 -6.05
C PRO A 240 20.38 5.80 -7.27
N ALA A 241 20.09 5.17 -8.40
CA ALA A 241 19.62 5.87 -9.58
C ALA A 241 18.17 6.32 -9.43
N ALA A 242 17.32 5.49 -8.82
CA ALA A 242 15.90 5.80 -8.61
C ALA A 242 15.69 7.03 -7.73
N VAL A 243 16.48 7.19 -6.65
CA VAL A 243 16.33 8.29 -5.69
C VAL A 243 17.10 9.56 -6.06
N ARG A 244 18.04 9.49 -7.02
CA ARG A 244 18.96 10.60 -7.35
C ARG A 244 18.23 11.90 -7.66
N ASP A 245 17.31 11.86 -8.60
CA ASP A 245 16.61 13.05 -9.07
C ASP A 245 15.72 13.63 -7.96
N TRP A 246 15.13 12.76 -7.13
CA TRP A 246 14.37 13.14 -5.96
C TRP A 246 15.24 13.91 -4.95
N ASN A 247 16.37 13.35 -4.56
CA ASN A 247 17.28 13.96 -3.57
C ASN A 247 17.89 15.27 -4.08
N VAL A 248 18.12 15.40 -5.40
CA VAL A 248 18.58 16.67 -6.01
C VAL A 248 17.48 17.72 -5.98
N ALA A 249 16.23 17.34 -6.21
CA ALA A 249 15.09 18.27 -6.21
C ALA A 249 14.67 18.71 -4.80
N HIS A 250 15.01 17.92 -3.76
CA HIS A 250 14.62 18.13 -2.36
C HIS A 250 15.83 18.07 -1.42
N PRO A 251 16.88 18.91 -1.64
CA PRO A 251 18.13 18.82 -0.87
C PRO A 251 17.96 19.20 0.60
N ASP A 252 16.97 20.04 0.91
CA ASP A 252 16.73 20.65 2.23
C ASP A 252 15.29 20.40 2.70
N ALA A 253 14.65 19.30 2.31
CA ALA A 253 13.35 18.97 2.88
C ALA A 253 13.50 18.82 4.40
N PRO A 254 12.81 19.62 5.22
CA PRO A 254 13.04 19.75 6.67
C PRO A 254 12.81 18.46 7.45
#